data_c8c7b75dd250db80840eaa27b4abc6a9
#
_entry.id   c8c7b75dd250db80840eaa27b4abc6a9
#
_cell.length_a   1.000
_cell.length_b   1.000
_cell.length_c   1.000
_cell.angle_alpha   90.00
_cell.angle_beta   90.00
_cell.angle_gamma   90.00
#
_symmetry.space_group_name_H-M   'P 1'
#
loop_
_entity.id
_entity.type
_entity.pdbx_description
1 polymer ?
#
loop_
_entity_poly.entity_id
_entity_poly.type
_entity_poly.pdbx_seq_one_letter_code
_entity_poly.pdbx_strand_id
1 'polypeptide(L)'
;MVGGNASGWIVGKEHYDLGNDLFTLMLDPYMQYSCGYWKDAATLEEAQEAKLQMICEKLQLQPGMRLLDIGCGWGGLSAYAAKNYGVSVVGVTISAEQQKLAQARCAGLDVQILLQDYRDLHQQFDRIVSVGMFEHVGPKNYRTYFNVVERNLAPHGLFLLHTIGSNKTDMNVDPWINKYIFPNGCLPSVRHIAEASEGHFVMEDWHNIGADYDRTLMAWFERFKQAWPQLAPRYSERFERMFSYYLNACTGAFRARCVSR
;
A
#
# COMPACT_ATOMS: atom_id res chain seq x y z
N MET A 1 30.34 -4.64 -6.93
CA MET A 1 29.39 -5.58 -6.32
C MET A 1 28.01 -4.94 -6.39
N VAL A 2 27.27 -5.29 -7.41
CA VAL A 2 25.99 -4.65 -7.79
C VAL A 2 24.91 -5.67 -7.47
N GLY A 3 24.14 -5.46 -6.39
CA GLY A 3 23.13 -6.43 -5.94
C GLY A 3 21.94 -5.85 -5.21
N GLY A 4 21.62 -4.56 -5.40
CA GLY A 4 20.56 -3.89 -4.63
C GLY A 4 19.36 -3.37 -5.43
N ASN A 5 19.40 -3.30 -6.75
CA ASN A 5 18.43 -2.57 -7.54
C ASN A 5 17.36 -3.41 -8.28
N ALA A 6 17.45 -4.74 -8.24
CA ALA A 6 16.59 -5.57 -9.07
C ALA A 6 15.22 -5.94 -8.45
N SER A 7 15.13 -6.05 -7.12
CA SER A 7 13.92 -6.64 -6.50
C SER A 7 12.69 -5.74 -6.54
N GLY A 8 12.83 -4.44 -6.31
CA GLY A 8 11.69 -3.51 -6.36
C GLY A 8 11.11 -3.34 -7.78
N TRP A 9 11.99 -3.28 -8.78
CA TRP A 9 11.57 -3.20 -10.20
C TRP A 9 10.90 -4.48 -10.70
N ILE A 10 11.28 -5.66 -10.17
CA ILE A 10 10.67 -6.95 -10.52
C ILE A 10 9.23 -7.02 -10.01
N VAL A 11 8.98 -6.60 -8.77
CA VAL A 11 7.62 -6.58 -8.19
C VAL A 11 6.69 -5.64 -8.96
N GLY A 12 7.17 -4.44 -9.32
CA GLY A 12 6.41 -3.51 -10.16
C GLY A 12 6.02 -4.10 -11.51
N LYS A 13 6.95 -4.80 -12.17
CA LYS A 13 6.73 -5.39 -13.49
C LYS A 13 5.84 -6.65 -13.49
N GLU A 14 5.97 -7.52 -12.50
CA GLU A 14 5.30 -8.82 -12.55
C GLU A 14 3.92 -8.84 -11.90
N HIS A 15 3.68 -8.03 -10.86
CA HIS A 15 2.41 -8.04 -10.15
C HIS A 15 1.48 -6.89 -10.55
N TYR A 16 1.99 -5.68 -10.68
CA TYR A 16 1.16 -4.51 -11.02
C TYR A 16 0.96 -4.31 -12.53
N ASP A 17 1.70 -5.05 -13.38
CA ASP A 17 1.44 -5.17 -14.82
C ASP A 17 0.39 -6.25 -15.17
N LEU A 18 -0.28 -6.86 -14.17
CA LEU A 18 -1.44 -7.75 -14.35
C LEU A 18 -2.66 -7.05 -14.99
N GLY A 19 -2.50 -5.89 -15.54
CA GLY A 19 -3.57 -5.16 -16.23
C GLY A 19 -4.46 -4.36 -15.26
N ASN A 20 -4.55 -3.09 -15.53
CA ASN A 20 -5.38 -2.15 -14.76
C ASN A 20 -6.88 -2.52 -14.77
N ASP A 21 -7.33 -3.29 -15.76
CA ASP A 21 -8.72 -3.76 -15.89
C ASP A 21 -9.17 -4.65 -14.72
N LEU A 22 -8.33 -5.62 -14.31
CA LEU A 22 -8.59 -6.44 -13.15
C LEU A 22 -8.81 -5.59 -11.89
N PHE A 23 -7.87 -4.70 -11.60
CA PHE A 23 -7.93 -3.87 -10.41
C PHE A 23 -9.07 -2.85 -10.45
N THR A 24 -9.35 -2.27 -11.62
CA THR A 24 -10.47 -1.33 -11.80
C THR A 24 -11.83 -1.98 -11.54
N LEU A 25 -11.99 -3.25 -11.91
CA LEU A 25 -13.25 -3.98 -11.70
C LEU A 25 -13.39 -4.54 -10.28
N MET A 26 -12.29 -4.76 -9.57
CA MET A 26 -12.27 -5.38 -8.25
C MET A 26 -12.23 -4.36 -7.10
N LEU A 27 -11.47 -3.28 -7.25
CA LEU A 27 -11.24 -2.32 -6.18
C LEU A 27 -12.35 -1.25 -6.08
N ASP A 28 -12.28 -0.43 -5.06
CA ASP A 28 -13.10 0.77 -4.85
C ASP A 28 -12.76 1.90 -5.84
N PRO A 29 -13.53 2.99 -5.91
CA PRO A 29 -13.24 4.12 -6.80
C PRO A 29 -11.89 4.79 -6.58
N TYR A 30 -11.33 4.74 -5.36
CA TYR A 30 -9.98 5.23 -5.06
C TYR A 30 -8.88 4.21 -5.38
N MET A 31 -9.25 3.01 -5.86
CA MET A 31 -8.35 1.90 -6.20
C MET A 31 -7.37 1.55 -5.06
N GLN A 32 -7.93 1.38 -3.87
CA GLN A 32 -7.14 1.03 -2.70
C GLN A 32 -6.90 -0.48 -2.64
N TYR A 33 -5.68 -0.92 -2.94
CA TYR A 33 -5.28 -2.33 -2.85
C TYR A 33 -4.62 -2.62 -1.49
N SER A 34 -5.35 -2.24 -0.43
CA SER A 34 -4.95 -2.44 0.97
C SER A 34 -6.20 -2.57 1.85
N CYS A 35 -6.03 -2.96 3.11
CA CYS A 35 -7.14 -3.15 4.05
C CYS A 35 -8.03 -1.91 4.16
N GLY A 36 -9.34 -2.06 4.05
CA GLY A 36 -10.32 -1.04 4.41
C GLY A 36 -10.52 -0.97 5.93
N TYR A 37 -11.07 0.13 6.44
CA TYR A 37 -11.42 0.31 7.84
C TYR A 37 -12.93 0.14 8.02
N TRP A 38 -13.36 -0.98 8.62
CA TRP A 38 -14.74 -1.42 8.62
C TRP A 38 -15.51 -1.11 9.91
N LYS A 39 -14.98 -0.26 10.78
CA LYS A 39 -15.61 0.01 12.09
C LYS A 39 -17.08 0.39 11.96
N ASP A 40 -17.40 1.34 11.07
CA ASP A 40 -18.74 1.85 10.86
C ASP A 40 -19.19 1.76 9.38
N ALA A 41 -18.47 0.96 8.56
CA ALA A 41 -18.72 0.82 7.14
C ALA A 41 -19.56 -0.43 6.83
N ALA A 42 -20.48 -0.32 5.87
CA ALA A 42 -21.28 -1.41 5.34
C ALA A 42 -20.77 -1.92 3.97
N THR A 43 -20.10 -1.07 3.19
CA THR A 43 -19.61 -1.36 1.85
C THR A 43 -18.09 -1.22 1.76
N LEU A 44 -17.49 -1.78 0.70
CA LEU A 44 -16.05 -1.64 0.44
C LEU A 44 -15.66 -0.17 0.22
N GLU A 45 -16.49 0.59 -0.49
CA GLU A 45 -16.31 2.01 -0.74
C GLU A 45 -16.21 2.79 0.57
N GLU A 46 -17.20 2.61 1.44
CA GLU A 46 -17.23 3.27 2.76
C GLU A 46 -16.01 2.87 3.62
N ALA A 47 -15.64 1.58 3.61
CA ALA A 47 -14.51 1.10 4.38
C ALA A 47 -13.17 1.67 3.87
N GLN A 48 -13.02 1.82 2.56
CA GLN A 48 -11.81 2.40 1.98
C GLN A 48 -11.77 3.92 2.19
N GLU A 49 -12.89 4.61 2.07
CA GLU A 49 -12.96 6.03 2.38
C GLU A 49 -12.68 6.30 3.87
N ALA A 50 -13.27 5.52 4.77
CA ALA A 50 -12.98 5.59 6.21
C ALA A 50 -11.50 5.35 6.53
N LYS A 51 -10.83 4.44 5.81
CA LYS A 51 -9.38 4.24 5.93
C LYS A 51 -8.59 5.46 5.46
N LEU A 52 -8.95 6.05 4.32
CA LEU A 52 -8.29 7.25 3.81
C LEU A 52 -8.46 8.43 4.76
N GLN A 53 -9.67 8.63 5.29
CA GLN A 53 -9.96 9.64 6.30
C GLN A 53 -9.13 9.41 7.57
N MET A 54 -9.13 8.20 8.12
CA MET A 54 -8.34 7.85 9.32
C MET A 54 -6.85 8.13 9.13
N ILE A 55 -6.27 7.84 7.95
CA ILE A 55 -4.87 8.13 7.63
C ILE A 55 -4.63 9.65 7.67
N CYS A 56 -5.48 10.43 7.02
CA CYS A 56 -5.35 11.88 6.97
C CYS A 56 -5.50 12.52 8.37
N GLU A 57 -6.44 12.02 9.19
CA GLU A 57 -6.65 12.48 10.57
C GLU A 57 -5.45 12.14 11.47
N LYS A 58 -4.90 10.91 11.38
CA LYS A 58 -3.69 10.52 12.12
C LYS A 58 -2.47 11.36 11.74
N LEU A 59 -2.37 11.75 10.48
CA LEU A 59 -1.34 12.67 10.00
C LEU A 59 -1.64 14.13 10.35
N GLN A 60 -2.82 14.44 10.92
CA GLN A 60 -3.24 15.80 11.25
C GLN A 60 -3.09 16.75 10.05
N LEU A 61 -3.54 16.30 8.87
CA LEU A 61 -3.42 17.09 7.64
C LEU A 61 -4.21 18.40 7.74
N GLN A 62 -3.57 19.48 7.31
CA GLN A 62 -4.17 20.81 7.24
C GLN A 62 -3.88 21.46 5.89
N PRO A 63 -4.75 22.37 5.42
CA PRO A 63 -4.54 23.07 4.16
C PRO A 63 -3.17 23.75 4.08
N GLY A 64 -2.52 23.63 2.92
CA GLY A 64 -1.21 24.20 2.65
C GLY A 64 -0.02 23.33 3.08
N MET A 65 -0.22 22.24 3.82
CA MET A 65 0.84 21.29 4.12
C MET A 65 1.31 20.54 2.87
N ARG A 66 2.58 20.13 2.88
CA ARG A 66 3.18 19.24 1.87
C ARG A 66 3.19 17.80 2.35
N LEU A 67 2.54 16.91 1.62
CA LEU A 67 2.48 15.47 1.89
C LEU A 67 3.33 14.69 0.89
N LEU A 68 4.16 13.75 1.37
CA LEU A 68 4.79 12.72 0.55
C LEU A 68 4.02 11.40 0.69
N ASP A 69 3.63 10.78 -0.44
CA ASP A 69 3.00 9.46 -0.52
C ASP A 69 3.99 8.46 -1.15
N ILE A 70 4.66 7.65 -0.30
CA ILE A 70 5.68 6.68 -0.72
C ILE A 70 5.00 5.38 -1.17
N GLY A 71 5.05 5.09 -2.46
CA GLY A 71 4.32 3.98 -3.05
C GLY A 71 2.86 4.33 -3.30
N CYS A 72 2.60 5.46 -3.94
CA CYS A 72 1.27 6.05 -4.12
C CYS A 72 0.29 5.21 -4.95
N GLY A 73 0.76 4.10 -5.55
CA GLY A 73 -0.08 3.23 -6.37
C GLY A 73 -0.77 4.01 -7.50
N TRP A 74 -2.08 3.88 -7.60
CA TRP A 74 -2.91 4.58 -8.60
C TRP A 74 -3.37 5.98 -8.14
N GLY A 75 -2.72 6.54 -7.12
CA GLY A 75 -2.93 7.93 -6.68
C GLY A 75 -4.21 8.17 -5.86
N GLY A 76 -4.87 7.12 -5.38
CA GLY A 76 -6.15 7.28 -4.68
C GLY A 76 -6.03 8.05 -3.36
N LEU A 77 -5.05 7.72 -2.51
CA LEU A 77 -4.78 8.47 -1.28
C LEU A 77 -4.32 9.90 -1.59
N SER A 78 -3.41 10.06 -2.56
CA SER A 78 -2.91 11.36 -2.98
C SER A 78 -4.05 12.29 -3.43
N ALA A 79 -4.97 11.79 -4.28
CA ALA A 79 -6.13 12.55 -4.73
C ALA A 79 -7.10 12.87 -3.59
N TYR A 80 -7.37 11.90 -2.70
CA TYR A 80 -8.24 12.09 -1.54
C TYR A 80 -7.71 13.17 -0.59
N ALA A 81 -6.42 13.11 -0.25
CA ALA A 81 -5.78 14.07 0.64
C ALA A 81 -5.79 15.50 0.05
N ALA A 82 -5.39 15.65 -1.22
CA ALA A 82 -5.40 16.96 -1.88
C ALA A 82 -6.81 17.55 -1.94
N LYS A 83 -7.82 16.75 -2.34
CA LYS A 83 -9.20 17.20 -2.50
C LYS A 83 -9.87 17.57 -1.17
N ASN A 84 -9.69 16.76 -0.14
CA ASN A 84 -10.47 16.88 1.09
C ASN A 84 -9.75 17.66 2.20
N TYR A 85 -8.40 17.74 2.14
CA TYR A 85 -7.60 18.42 3.17
C TYR A 85 -6.81 19.62 2.64
N GLY A 86 -6.85 19.90 1.32
CA GLY A 86 -6.17 21.05 0.73
C GLY A 86 -4.65 21.02 0.84
N VAL A 87 -4.06 19.83 0.86
CA VAL A 87 -2.61 19.61 0.91
C VAL A 87 -2.03 19.50 -0.49
N SER A 88 -0.77 19.94 -0.65
CA SER A 88 0.04 19.66 -1.84
C SER A 88 0.69 18.29 -1.70
N VAL A 89 0.53 17.40 -2.68
CA VAL A 89 1.01 16.01 -2.58
C VAL A 89 2.07 15.71 -3.63
N VAL A 90 3.15 15.07 -3.19
CA VAL A 90 4.10 14.39 -4.08
C VAL A 90 3.93 12.88 -3.87
N GLY A 91 3.44 12.18 -4.88
CA GLY A 91 3.35 10.72 -4.89
C GLY A 91 4.51 10.10 -5.67
N VAL A 92 5.13 9.05 -5.14
CA VAL A 92 6.18 8.31 -5.86
C VAL A 92 5.77 6.85 -6.08
N THR A 93 6.03 6.36 -7.28
CA THR A 93 5.87 4.96 -7.68
C THR A 93 6.99 4.55 -8.62
N ILE A 94 7.27 3.24 -8.69
CA ILE A 94 8.22 2.65 -9.66
C ILE A 94 7.51 1.97 -10.83
N SER A 95 6.17 1.99 -10.88
CA SER A 95 5.36 1.44 -11.98
C SER A 95 4.89 2.56 -12.91
N ALA A 96 5.28 2.49 -14.17
CA ALA A 96 4.85 3.46 -15.19
C ALA A 96 3.33 3.39 -15.46
N GLU A 97 2.74 2.19 -15.37
CA GLU A 97 1.30 2.00 -15.53
C GLU A 97 0.52 2.62 -14.39
N GLN A 98 0.99 2.47 -13.13
CA GLN A 98 0.39 3.16 -11.99
C GLN A 98 0.54 4.67 -12.12
N GLN A 99 1.73 5.17 -12.49
CA GLN A 99 1.95 6.61 -12.68
C GLN A 99 0.95 7.22 -13.65
N LYS A 100 0.78 6.60 -14.83
CA LYS A 100 -0.13 7.10 -15.87
C LYS A 100 -1.56 7.25 -15.36
N LEU A 101 -2.08 6.24 -14.68
CA LEU A 101 -3.43 6.30 -14.10
C LEU A 101 -3.53 7.28 -12.93
N ALA A 102 -2.51 7.32 -12.08
CA ALA A 102 -2.46 8.25 -10.96
C ALA A 102 -2.45 9.71 -11.44
N GLN A 103 -1.69 10.04 -12.48
CA GLN A 103 -1.68 11.37 -13.11
C GLN A 103 -3.06 11.74 -13.65
N ALA A 104 -3.72 10.81 -14.35
CA ALA A 104 -5.07 11.05 -14.87
C ALA A 104 -6.09 11.26 -13.73
N ARG A 105 -6.01 10.47 -12.66
CA ARG A 105 -6.87 10.61 -11.47
C ARG A 105 -6.68 11.92 -10.74
N CYS A 106 -5.44 12.37 -10.64
CA CYS A 106 -5.06 13.58 -9.92
C CYS A 106 -5.15 14.85 -10.77
N ALA A 107 -5.61 14.77 -12.03
CA ALA A 107 -5.72 15.92 -12.91
C ALA A 107 -6.58 17.04 -12.28
N GLY A 108 -6.05 18.26 -12.25
CA GLY A 108 -6.71 19.42 -11.64
C GLY A 108 -6.57 19.53 -10.11
N LEU A 109 -5.88 18.60 -9.46
CA LEU A 109 -5.52 18.66 -8.03
C LEU A 109 -4.06 19.09 -7.86
N ASP A 110 -3.72 19.61 -6.70
CA ASP A 110 -2.32 19.93 -6.33
C ASP A 110 -1.55 18.66 -5.98
N VAL A 111 -1.35 17.79 -6.98
CA VAL A 111 -0.70 16.48 -6.85
C VAL A 111 0.30 16.29 -7.97
N GLN A 112 1.54 15.98 -7.61
CA GLN A 112 2.60 15.57 -8.54
C GLN A 112 2.91 14.09 -8.37
N ILE A 113 2.81 13.30 -9.44
CA ILE A 113 3.15 11.86 -9.43
C ILE A 113 4.46 11.64 -10.17
N LEU A 114 5.46 11.12 -9.47
CA LEU A 114 6.81 10.86 -9.98
C LEU A 114 7.04 9.37 -10.19
N LEU A 115 7.61 9.01 -11.33
CA LEU A 115 8.19 7.68 -11.57
C LEU A 115 9.62 7.68 -11.02
N GLN A 116 9.74 7.37 -9.73
CA GLN A 116 11.01 7.54 -9.02
C GLN A 116 11.11 6.55 -7.86
N ASP A 117 12.32 6.06 -7.62
CA ASP A 117 12.62 5.33 -6.39
C ASP A 117 12.61 6.29 -5.21
N TYR A 118 11.92 5.93 -4.13
CA TYR A 118 11.83 6.76 -2.92
C TYR A 118 13.20 7.08 -2.31
N ARG A 119 14.21 6.24 -2.56
CA ARG A 119 15.58 6.40 -2.08
C ARG A 119 16.28 7.62 -2.68
N ASP A 120 15.85 8.07 -3.85
CA ASP A 120 16.42 9.21 -4.57
C ASP A 120 15.72 10.54 -4.25
N LEU A 121 14.78 10.53 -3.29
CA LEU A 121 14.12 11.74 -2.82
C LEU A 121 15.02 12.55 -1.88
N HIS A 122 15.05 13.87 -2.09
CA HIS A 122 15.79 14.85 -1.31
C HIS A 122 14.98 16.16 -1.18
N GLN A 123 13.77 16.06 -0.63
CA GLN A 123 12.85 17.18 -0.44
C GLN A 123 12.31 17.16 1.00
N GLN A 124 11.79 18.30 1.47
CA GLN A 124 11.17 18.39 2.79
C GLN A 124 9.65 18.37 2.68
N PHE A 125 9.02 17.58 3.56
CA PHE A 125 7.56 17.40 3.65
C PHE A 125 7.10 17.55 5.09
N ASP A 126 5.97 18.19 5.30
CA ASP A 126 5.35 18.32 6.63
C ASP A 126 4.84 16.97 7.14
N ARG A 127 4.39 16.12 6.21
CA ARG A 127 3.83 14.80 6.48
C ARG A 127 4.32 13.79 5.45
N ILE A 128 4.53 12.55 5.91
CA ILE A 128 4.88 11.43 5.03
C ILE A 128 3.94 10.27 5.31
N VAL A 129 3.51 9.58 4.27
CA VAL A 129 2.69 8.38 4.35
C VAL A 129 3.24 7.27 3.46
N SER A 130 3.06 6.04 3.89
CA SER A 130 3.31 4.85 3.06
C SER A 130 2.31 3.77 3.40
N VAL A 131 1.59 3.27 2.39
CA VAL A 131 0.51 2.29 2.57
C VAL A 131 0.73 1.07 1.67
N GLY A 132 0.98 -0.10 2.28
CA GLY A 132 1.12 -1.37 1.56
C GLY A 132 2.35 -1.46 0.66
N MET A 133 3.43 -0.75 1.00
CA MET A 133 4.70 -0.76 0.25
C MET A 133 5.85 -1.38 1.06
N PHE A 134 5.81 -1.25 2.38
CA PHE A 134 6.90 -1.67 3.25
C PHE A 134 7.16 -3.18 3.21
N GLU A 135 6.15 -3.98 2.87
CA GLU A 135 6.22 -5.41 2.62
C GLU A 135 7.21 -5.77 1.48
N HIS A 136 7.50 -4.82 0.59
CA HIS A 136 8.41 -4.99 -0.55
C HIS A 136 9.81 -4.42 -0.30
N VAL A 137 10.04 -3.74 0.82
CA VAL A 137 11.33 -3.15 1.18
C VAL A 137 12.36 -4.21 1.57
N GLY A 138 11.91 -5.21 2.32
CA GLY A 138 12.73 -6.31 2.84
C GLY A 138 13.62 -5.91 4.03
N PRO A 139 13.86 -6.83 4.97
CA PRO A 139 14.50 -6.54 6.27
C PRO A 139 15.87 -5.88 6.18
N LYS A 140 16.66 -6.24 5.16
CA LYS A 140 17.99 -5.63 4.94
C LYS A 140 17.94 -4.13 4.65
N ASN A 141 16.79 -3.64 4.20
CA ASN A 141 16.61 -2.24 3.78
C ASN A 141 15.72 -1.44 4.74
N TYR A 142 15.15 -2.05 5.79
CA TYR A 142 14.24 -1.35 6.70
C TYR A 142 14.89 -0.12 7.34
N ARG A 143 16.13 -0.23 7.81
CA ARG A 143 16.86 0.91 8.37
C ARG A 143 17.09 2.02 7.33
N THR A 144 17.47 1.65 6.11
CA THR A 144 17.63 2.60 5.00
C THR A 144 16.31 3.30 4.68
N TYR A 145 15.19 2.58 4.73
CA TYR A 145 13.86 3.16 4.53
C TYR A 145 13.55 4.25 5.57
N PHE A 146 13.75 3.98 6.86
CA PHE A 146 13.54 4.97 7.91
C PHE A 146 14.49 6.16 7.80
N ASN A 147 15.76 5.95 7.42
CA ASN A 147 16.69 7.04 7.14
C ASN A 147 16.20 7.96 6.01
N VAL A 148 15.60 7.37 4.95
CA VAL A 148 15.03 8.16 3.85
C VAL A 148 13.82 8.96 4.32
N VAL A 149 12.94 8.36 5.10
CA VAL A 149 11.78 9.07 5.67
C VAL A 149 12.25 10.24 6.55
N GLU A 150 13.16 10.00 7.49
CA GLU A 150 13.69 11.02 8.40
C GLU A 150 14.28 12.21 7.64
N ARG A 151 15.15 11.96 6.66
CA ARG A 151 15.81 13.05 5.91
C ARG A 151 14.85 13.90 5.08
N ASN A 152 13.67 13.36 4.73
CA ASN A 152 12.66 14.06 3.95
C ASN A 152 11.51 14.62 4.81
N LEU A 153 11.45 14.30 6.11
CA LEU A 153 10.44 14.80 7.02
C LEU A 153 10.91 16.11 7.68
N ALA A 154 10.08 17.13 7.65
CA ALA A 154 10.33 18.39 8.32
C ALA A 154 10.41 18.22 9.85
N PRO A 155 11.11 19.09 10.59
CA PRO A 155 11.07 19.10 12.05
C PRO A 155 9.61 19.12 12.56
N HIS A 156 9.31 18.28 13.55
CA HIS A 156 7.96 18.08 14.10
C HIS A 156 6.92 17.52 13.10
N GLY A 157 7.39 16.98 11.98
CA GLY A 157 6.55 16.28 11.02
C GLY A 157 6.04 14.94 11.55
N LEU A 158 4.96 14.41 10.95
CA LEU A 158 4.44 13.08 11.26
C LEU A 158 4.64 12.14 10.07
N PHE A 159 5.02 10.91 10.39
CA PHE A 159 5.10 9.82 9.43
C PHE A 159 4.12 8.71 9.79
N LEU A 160 3.31 8.27 8.85
CA LEU A 160 2.41 7.13 8.99
C LEU A 160 2.85 5.97 8.11
N LEU A 161 3.13 4.84 8.73
CA LEU A 161 3.42 3.57 8.07
C LEU A 161 2.23 2.63 8.23
N HIS A 162 1.62 2.21 7.13
CA HIS A 162 0.57 1.20 7.09
C HIS A 162 1.08 -0.03 6.32
N THR A 163 1.24 -1.15 7.00
CA THR A 163 1.81 -2.38 6.44
C THR A 163 1.14 -3.63 6.99
N ILE A 164 1.08 -4.71 6.24
CA ILE A 164 0.74 -6.03 6.79
C ILE A 164 1.88 -6.44 7.73
N GLY A 165 1.54 -6.93 8.91
CA GLY A 165 2.50 -7.36 9.90
C GLY A 165 2.42 -8.85 10.21
N SER A 166 3.53 -9.43 10.64
CA SER A 166 3.62 -10.76 11.20
C SER A 166 3.71 -10.72 12.73
N ASN A 167 3.06 -11.66 13.40
CA ASN A 167 3.18 -11.86 14.85
C ASN A 167 4.50 -12.55 15.25
N LYS A 168 5.27 -13.02 14.26
CA LYS A 168 6.55 -13.70 14.46
C LYS A 168 7.64 -12.98 13.68
N THR A 169 8.80 -12.87 14.29
CA THR A 169 10.01 -12.35 13.64
C THR A 169 10.68 -13.49 12.91
N ASP A 170 10.21 -13.80 11.70
CA ASP A 170 10.87 -14.72 10.81
C ASP A 170 10.93 -14.13 9.39
N MET A 171 11.75 -14.75 8.55
CA MET A 171 11.97 -14.32 7.16
C MET A 171 11.23 -15.22 6.18
N ASN A 172 10.40 -16.14 6.69
CA ASN A 172 9.74 -17.12 5.86
C ASN A 172 8.53 -16.48 5.16
N VAL A 173 8.60 -16.46 3.86
CA VAL A 173 7.47 -16.09 2.99
C VAL A 173 6.81 -17.39 2.55
N ASP A 174 5.49 -17.43 2.55
CA ASP A 174 4.77 -18.56 1.97
C ASP A 174 5.26 -18.80 0.53
N PRO A 175 5.76 -20.01 0.19
CA PRO A 175 6.38 -20.27 -1.11
C PRO A 175 5.43 -20.06 -2.29
N TRP A 176 4.12 -20.32 -2.09
CA TRP A 176 3.13 -20.14 -3.13
C TRP A 176 2.82 -18.65 -3.34
N ILE A 177 2.61 -17.88 -2.27
CA ILE A 177 2.43 -16.42 -2.34
C ILE A 177 3.66 -15.76 -2.97
N ASN A 178 4.86 -16.16 -2.54
CA ASN A 178 6.11 -15.63 -3.10
C ASN A 178 6.25 -15.93 -4.60
N LYS A 179 5.82 -17.10 -5.05
CA LYS A 179 5.96 -17.50 -6.46
C LYS A 179 4.93 -16.85 -7.37
N TYR A 180 3.67 -16.70 -6.93
CA TYR A 180 2.55 -16.41 -7.82
C TYR A 180 1.91 -15.04 -7.60
N ILE A 181 2.08 -14.42 -6.41
CA ILE A 181 1.35 -13.19 -6.04
C ILE A 181 2.33 -12.06 -5.72
N PHE A 182 3.18 -12.21 -4.70
CA PHE A 182 4.08 -11.16 -4.23
C PHE A 182 5.53 -11.65 -4.17
N PRO A 183 6.22 -11.73 -5.32
CA PRO A 183 7.63 -12.12 -5.35
C PRO A 183 8.48 -11.23 -4.43
N ASN A 184 9.31 -11.86 -3.58
CA ASN A 184 10.17 -11.20 -2.61
C ASN A 184 9.47 -10.35 -1.54
N GLY A 185 8.15 -10.48 -1.39
CA GLY A 185 7.40 -9.85 -0.31
C GLY A 185 7.82 -10.43 1.05
N CYS A 186 7.96 -9.59 2.06
CA CYS A 186 8.28 -10.01 3.42
C CYS A 186 7.43 -9.22 4.42
N LEU A 187 6.70 -9.93 5.28
CA LEU A 187 5.86 -9.29 6.28
C LEU A 187 6.71 -8.90 7.49
N PRO A 188 6.82 -7.60 7.82
CA PRO A 188 7.55 -7.17 8.99
C PRO A 188 6.84 -7.58 10.28
N SER A 189 7.60 -7.94 11.31
CA SER A 189 7.05 -8.02 12.67
C SER A 189 7.13 -6.67 13.39
N VAL A 190 6.44 -6.56 14.51
CA VAL A 190 6.56 -5.40 15.43
C VAL A 190 8.03 -5.13 15.76
N ARG A 191 8.80 -6.20 16.04
CA ARG A 191 10.23 -6.11 16.33
C ARG A 191 11.02 -5.52 15.17
N HIS A 192 10.78 -5.97 13.93
CA HIS A 192 11.45 -5.41 12.75
C HIS A 192 11.22 -3.91 12.60
N ILE A 193 9.98 -3.46 12.83
CA ILE A 193 9.64 -2.03 12.73
C ILE A 193 10.29 -1.26 13.87
N ALA A 194 10.19 -1.76 15.10
CA ALA A 194 10.75 -1.10 16.28
C ALA A 194 12.28 -0.95 16.17
N GLU A 195 13.01 -2.02 15.83
CA GLU A 195 14.46 -2.00 15.65
C GLU A 195 14.90 -1.08 14.50
N ALA A 196 14.13 -1.03 13.42
CA ALA A 196 14.48 -0.20 12.27
C ALA A 196 14.16 1.28 12.47
N SER A 197 13.16 1.63 13.29
CA SER A 197 12.77 3.01 13.60
C SER A 197 13.48 3.59 14.83
N GLU A 198 14.14 2.74 15.64
CA GLU A 198 14.82 3.17 16.85
C GLU A 198 15.87 4.26 16.59
N GLY A 199 15.80 5.36 17.33
CA GLY A 199 16.67 6.52 17.19
C GLY A 199 16.28 7.47 16.05
N HIS A 200 15.30 7.13 15.20
CA HIS A 200 14.77 7.99 14.14
C HIS A 200 13.46 8.66 14.55
N PHE A 201 12.56 7.91 15.19
CA PHE A 201 11.19 8.33 15.47
C PHE A 201 10.75 7.97 16.88
N VAL A 202 9.86 8.79 17.44
CA VAL A 202 9.05 8.43 18.60
C VAL A 202 7.77 7.76 18.08
N MET A 203 7.46 6.57 18.59
CA MET A 203 6.23 5.85 18.26
C MET A 203 5.05 6.48 19.00
N GLU A 204 4.21 7.20 18.27
CA GLU A 204 3.06 7.90 18.84
C GLU A 204 1.79 7.02 18.90
N ASP A 205 1.61 6.13 17.92
CA ASP A 205 0.40 5.32 17.79
C ASP A 205 0.71 3.97 17.13
N TRP A 206 0.01 2.94 17.60
CA TRP A 206 0.00 1.60 17.00
C TRP A 206 -1.43 1.09 16.91
N HIS A 207 -1.99 1.08 15.70
CA HIS A 207 -3.36 0.67 15.46
C HIS A 207 -3.44 -0.60 14.59
N ASN A 208 -3.94 -1.69 15.13
CA ASN A 208 -4.10 -2.95 14.41
C ASN A 208 -5.54 -3.10 13.88
N ILE A 209 -5.71 -2.96 12.58
CA ILE A 209 -6.99 -3.17 11.88
C ILE A 209 -7.03 -4.51 11.10
N GLY A 210 -6.15 -5.45 11.43
CA GLY A 210 -6.00 -6.71 10.69
C GLY A 210 -7.27 -7.57 10.64
N ALA A 211 -8.19 -7.42 11.60
CA ALA A 211 -9.48 -8.08 11.57
C ALA A 211 -10.38 -7.64 10.40
N ASP A 212 -10.18 -6.41 9.92
CA ASP A 212 -10.96 -5.81 8.84
C ASP A 212 -10.52 -6.33 7.46
N TYR A 213 -9.33 -6.92 7.36
CA TYR A 213 -8.84 -7.38 6.08
C TYR A 213 -9.61 -8.61 5.55
N ASP A 214 -10.14 -9.45 6.43
CA ASP A 214 -11.06 -10.53 6.05
C ASP A 214 -12.23 -9.97 5.23
N ARG A 215 -12.93 -8.95 5.72
CA ARG A 215 -14.05 -8.31 5.03
C ARG A 215 -13.63 -7.67 3.71
N THR A 216 -12.47 -7.01 3.69
CA THR A 216 -11.91 -6.38 2.50
C THR A 216 -11.61 -7.40 1.40
N LEU A 217 -10.93 -8.51 1.75
CA LEU A 217 -10.58 -9.58 0.82
C LEU A 217 -11.81 -10.30 0.28
N MET A 218 -12.83 -10.52 1.10
CA MET A 218 -14.10 -11.10 0.66
C MET A 218 -14.84 -10.18 -0.29
N ALA A 219 -14.88 -8.87 -0.02
CA ALA A 219 -15.47 -7.90 -0.95
C ALA A 219 -14.75 -7.89 -2.31
N TRP A 220 -13.40 -7.96 -2.30
CA TRP A 220 -12.63 -8.10 -3.54
C TRP A 220 -12.94 -9.42 -4.26
N PHE A 221 -13.06 -10.52 -3.53
CA PHE A 221 -13.39 -11.82 -4.10
C PHE A 221 -14.76 -11.81 -4.81
N GLU A 222 -15.78 -11.29 -4.16
CA GLU A 222 -17.11 -11.16 -4.74
C GLU A 222 -17.10 -10.32 -6.03
N ARG A 223 -16.44 -9.18 -6.03
CA ARG A 223 -16.28 -8.32 -7.21
C ARG A 223 -15.50 -9.00 -8.32
N PHE A 224 -14.41 -9.68 -7.97
CA PHE A 224 -13.63 -10.47 -8.93
C PHE A 224 -14.50 -11.53 -9.61
N LYS A 225 -15.30 -12.27 -8.85
CA LYS A 225 -16.19 -13.29 -9.40
C LYS A 225 -17.27 -12.68 -10.31
N GLN A 226 -17.85 -11.56 -9.92
CA GLN A 226 -18.84 -10.84 -10.73
C GLN A 226 -18.22 -10.27 -12.02
N ALA A 227 -16.98 -9.80 -11.95
CA ALA A 227 -16.25 -9.26 -13.11
C ALA A 227 -15.67 -10.34 -14.03
N TRP A 228 -15.61 -11.60 -13.60
CA TRP A 228 -14.94 -12.66 -14.33
C TRP A 228 -15.40 -12.83 -15.78
N PRO A 229 -16.71 -12.76 -16.14
CA PRO A 229 -17.14 -12.83 -17.53
C PRO A 229 -16.51 -11.76 -18.44
N GLN A 230 -16.16 -10.59 -17.91
CA GLN A 230 -15.49 -9.52 -18.64
C GLN A 230 -13.97 -9.75 -18.71
N LEU A 231 -13.40 -10.44 -17.73
CA LEU A 231 -11.95 -10.72 -17.64
C LEU A 231 -11.54 -11.99 -18.39
N ALA A 232 -12.42 -12.99 -18.48
CA ALA A 232 -12.16 -14.30 -19.08
C ALA A 232 -11.58 -14.25 -20.50
N PRO A 233 -11.91 -13.29 -21.39
CA PRO A 233 -11.28 -13.19 -22.71
C PRO A 233 -9.78 -12.85 -22.68
N ARG A 234 -9.29 -12.28 -21.58
CA ARG A 234 -7.90 -11.82 -21.40
C ARG A 234 -7.10 -12.67 -20.45
N TYR A 235 -7.77 -13.40 -19.53
CA TYR A 235 -7.14 -14.20 -18.48
C TYR A 235 -7.54 -15.67 -18.61
N SER A 236 -6.63 -16.57 -18.27
CA SER A 236 -6.92 -18.02 -18.34
C SER A 236 -7.75 -18.49 -17.13
N GLU A 237 -8.46 -19.62 -17.27
CA GLU A 237 -9.11 -20.29 -16.14
C GLU A 237 -8.13 -20.66 -15.01
N ARG A 238 -6.85 -20.93 -15.36
CA ARG A 238 -5.80 -21.13 -14.36
C ARG A 238 -5.58 -19.90 -13.52
N PHE A 239 -5.61 -18.72 -14.13
CA PHE A 239 -5.51 -17.44 -13.42
C PHE A 239 -6.72 -17.25 -12.50
N GLU A 240 -7.93 -17.52 -12.96
CA GLU A 240 -9.14 -17.45 -12.12
C GLU A 240 -8.99 -18.28 -10.85
N ARG A 241 -8.60 -19.55 -11.01
CA ARG A 241 -8.40 -20.44 -9.85
C ARG A 241 -7.30 -19.95 -8.92
N MET A 242 -6.18 -19.50 -9.50
CA MET A 242 -5.05 -18.97 -8.74
C MET A 242 -5.44 -17.73 -7.94
N PHE A 243 -6.10 -16.78 -8.57
CA PHE A 243 -6.48 -15.51 -7.92
C PHE A 243 -7.60 -15.72 -6.89
N SER A 244 -8.57 -16.59 -7.18
CA SER A 244 -9.58 -17.04 -6.21
C SER A 244 -8.94 -17.70 -4.98
N TYR A 245 -7.97 -18.60 -5.19
CA TYR A 245 -7.24 -19.22 -4.09
C TYR A 245 -6.51 -18.18 -3.24
N TYR A 246 -5.80 -17.25 -3.88
CA TYR A 246 -5.10 -16.16 -3.19
C TYR A 246 -6.03 -15.38 -2.26
N LEU A 247 -7.13 -14.87 -2.78
CA LEU A 247 -8.06 -14.04 -1.99
C LEU A 247 -8.65 -14.83 -0.81
N ASN A 248 -9.07 -16.09 -1.03
CA ASN A 248 -9.64 -16.93 0.04
C ASN A 248 -8.59 -17.38 1.06
N ALA A 249 -7.38 -17.76 0.64
CA ALA A 249 -6.30 -18.16 1.56
C ALA A 249 -5.89 -16.99 2.47
N CYS A 250 -5.73 -15.79 1.90
CA CYS A 250 -5.44 -14.58 2.69
C CYS A 250 -6.60 -14.23 3.63
N THR A 251 -7.85 -14.34 3.19
CA THR A 251 -9.04 -14.19 4.05
C THR A 251 -8.96 -15.10 5.26
N GLY A 252 -8.65 -16.39 5.05
CA GLY A 252 -8.49 -17.36 6.13
C GLY A 252 -7.37 -16.99 7.10
N ALA A 253 -6.23 -16.52 6.59
CA ALA A 253 -5.09 -16.12 7.41
C ALA A 253 -5.40 -14.91 8.31
N PHE A 254 -6.10 -13.90 7.80
CA PHE A 254 -6.52 -12.73 8.60
C PHE A 254 -7.63 -13.09 9.59
N ARG A 255 -8.60 -13.89 9.19
CA ARG A 255 -9.68 -14.39 10.06
C ARG A 255 -9.13 -15.21 11.22
N ALA A 256 -8.17 -16.08 10.97
CA ALA A 256 -7.47 -16.87 11.99
C ALA A 256 -6.44 -16.06 12.81
N ARG A 257 -6.25 -14.77 12.51
CA ARG A 257 -5.26 -13.89 13.18
C ARG A 257 -3.82 -14.41 13.06
N CYS A 258 -3.51 -15.15 11.99
CA CYS A 258 -2.15 -15.60 11.70
C CYS A 258 -1.25 -14.44 11.25
N VAL A 259 -1.85 -13.41 10.68
CA VAL A 259 -1.22 -12.14 10.28
C VAL A 259 -2.01 -10.97 10.85
N SER A 260 -1.39 -9.79 10.91
CA SER A 260 -1.99 -8.56 11.46
C SER A 260 -1.72 -7.36 10.56
N ARG A 261 -2.33 -6.23 10.87
CA ARG A 261 -2.11 -4.97 10.16
C ARG A 261 -2.18 -3.79 11.10
#